data_913e175fc5c5d79ac55f5a226518cbb8
#
_entry.id   913e175fc5c5d79ac55f5a226518cbb8
#
_cell.length_a   1.000
_cell.length_b   1.000
_cell.length_c   1.000
_cell.angle_alpha   90.00
_cell.angle_beta   90.00
_cell.angle_gamma   90.00
#
_symmetry.space_group_name_H-M   'P 1'
#
loop_
_entity.id
_entity.type
_entity.pdbx_description
1 polymer ?
#
loop_
_entity_poly.entity_id
_entity_poly.type
_entity_poly.pdbx_seq_one_letter_code
_entity_poly.pdbx_strand_id
1 'polypeptide(L)'
;MKDIAIYGAGGFGRELACMMNSINQKEPTWNLIGYFDDGKEVGEKTTYGICLGGLERLNEWKTPLSVVMSLGTPKVLRSVVCKINNPNIDFPNIIAPNVVLFDESTLVMGKGNVIFPYSLISCNVKMGDFNMLNVYTQIGHESELGSYNVIMPSTNISGGVIIGDANLFGVKSTVLQYKKVENEVVLSPGSVLSRTAKEGKIYLGNPAKVFM
;
A
#
# COMPACT_ATOMS: atom_id res chain seq x y z
N MET A 1 -8.48 -21.18 -7.01
CA MET A 1 -7.84 -19.83 -6.99
C MET A 1 -8.85 -18.82 -7.51
N LYS A 2 -8.86 -17.61 -6.92
CA LYS A 2 -9.66 -16.48 -7.41
C LYS A 2 -8.86 -15.70 -8.46
N ASP A 3 -9.55 -15.21 -9.50
CA ASP A 3 -8.92 -14.33 -10.48
C ASP A 3 -8.58 -13.00 -9.85
N ILE A 4 -7.34 -12.56 -10.08
CA ILE A 4 -6.82 -11.28 -9.62
C ILE A 4 -6.01 -10.61 -10.72
N ALA A 5 -6.09 -9.28 -10.81
CA ALA A 5 -5.24 -8.47 -11.66
C ALA A 5 -4.49 -7.43 -10.82
N ILE A 6 -3.37 -6.95 -11.32
CA ILE A 6 -2.60 -5.87 -10.71
C ILE A 6 -2.84 -4.58 -11.50
N TYR A 7 -3.21 -3.50 -10.83
CA TYR A 7 -3.27 -2.18 -11.45
C TYR A 7 -1.93 -1.46 -11.30
N GLY A 8 -1.23 -1.27 -12.43
CA GLY A 8 0.15 -0.79 -12.52
C GLY A 8 1.12 -1.90 -12.93
N ALA A 9 1.66 -1.83 -14.15
CA ALA A 9 2.57 -2.84 -14.72
C ALA A 9 4.06 -2.48 -14.58
N GLY A 10 4.39 -1.49 -13.73
CA GLY A 10 5.75 -1.04 -13.45
C GLY A 10 6.54 -1.98 -12.55
N GLY A 11 7.67 -1.49 -12.00
CA GLY A 11 8.52 -2.25 -11.08
C GLY A 11 7.76 -2.81 -9.89
N PHE A 12 6.96 -1.98 -9.26
CA PHE A 12 6.16 -2.33 -8.09
C PHE A 12 5.09 -3.41 -8.40
N GLY A 13 4.45 -3.35 -9.58
CA GLY A 13 3.53 -4.41 -10.03
C GLY A 13 4.23 -5.75 -10.21
N ARG A 14 5.49 -5.76 -10.68
CA ARG A 14 6.28 -6.99 -10.79
C ARG A 14 6.64 -7.57 -9.42
N GLU A 15 6.97 -6.73 -8.43
CA GLU A 15 7.19 -7.18 -7.04
C GLU A 15 5.93 -7.79 -6.44
N LEU A 16 4.75 -7.20 -6.70
CA LEU A 16 3.47 -7.77 -6.29
C LEU A 16 3.21 -9.14 -6.93
N ALA A 17 3.50 -9.30 -8.21
CA ALA A 17 3.36 -10.62 -8.86
C ALA A 17 4.29 -11.67 -8.23
N CYS A 18 5.54 -11.31 -7.89
CA CYS A 18 6.44 -12.19 -7.15
C CYS A 18 5.87 -12.55 -5.77
N MET A 19 5.30 -11.56 -5.06
CA MET A 19 4.68 -11.79 -3.76
C MET A 19 3.47 -12.72 -3.86
N MET A 20 2.61 -12.57 -4.88
CA MET A 20 1.50 -13.49 -5.12
C MET A 20 1.97 -14.93 -5.39
N ASN A 21 3.08 -15.10 -6.13
CA ASN A 21 3.68 -16.42 -6.31
C ASN A 21 4.11 -17.03 -4.96
N SER A 22 4.70 -16.23 -4.06
CA SER A 22 5.08 -16.69 -2.73
C SER A 22 3.88 -17.05 -1.86
N ILE A 23 2.77 -16.32 -1.97
CA ILE A 23 1.50 -16.66 -1.32
C ILE A 23 0.99 -18.00 -1.84
N ASN A 24 0.94 -18.16 -3.15
CA ASN A 24 0.44 -19.38 -3.80
C ASN A 24 1.30 -20.62 -3.52
N GLN A 25 2.59 -20.46 -3.25
CA GLN A 25 3.45 -21.58 -2.82
C GLN A 25 3.08 -22.11 -1.44
N LYS A 26 2.53 -21.26 -0.55
CA LYS A 26 2.02 -21.70 0.76
C LYS A 26 0.59 -22.20 0.66
N GLU A 27 -0.27 -21.41 0.02
CA GLU A 27 -1.68 -21.72 -0.17
C GLU A 27 -2.14 -21.18 -1.54
N PRO A 28 -2.54 -22.04 -2.48
CA PRO A 28 -3.00 -21.65 -3.81
C PRO A 28 -4.27 -20.78 -3.73
N THR A 29 -4.10 -19.47 -3.69
CA THR A 29 -5.16 -18.48 -3.46
C THR A 29 -5.51 -17.70 -4.73
N TRP A 30 -4.51 -17.20 -5.45
CA TRP A 30 -4.67 -16.21 -6.52
C TRP A 30 -4.29 -16.75 -7.90
N ASN A 31 -5.16 -16.53 -8.89
CA ASN A 31 -4.86 -16.70 -10.31
C ASN A 31 -4.59 -15.33 -10.93
N LEU A 32 -3.32 -14.94 -11.06
CA LEU A 32 -2.95 -13.67 -11.67
C LEU A 32 -3.22 -13.70 -13.17
N ILE A 33 -4.27 -13.00 -13.63
CA ILE A 33 -4.70 -12.99 -15.04
C ILE A 33 -3.98 -11.91 -15.88
N GLY A 34 -3.34 -10.93 -15.26
CA GLY A 34 -2.61 -9.86 -15.96
C GLY A 34 -2.60 -8.54 -15.22
N TYR A 35 -2.37 -7.46 -15.98
CA TYR A 35 -2.22 -6.11 -15.45
C TYR A 35 -3.19 -5.14 -16.13
N PHE A 36 -3.63 -4.13 -15.37
CA PHE A 36 -4.22 -2.91 -15.92
C PHE A 36 -3.21 -1.78 -15.79
N ASP A 37 -3.01 -0.99 -16.86
CA ASP A 37 -2.06 0.12 -16.86
C ASP A 37 -2.44 1.09 -17.99
N ASP A 38 -2.64 2.38 -17.66
CA ASP A 38 -3.06 3.39 -18.63
C ASP A 38 -1.92 3.81 -19.60
N GLY A 39 -0.67 3.47 -19.29
CA GLY A 39 0.50 3.76 -20.10
C GLY A 39 0.95 2.61 -21.01
N LYS A 40 0.15 1.52 -21.11
CA LYS A 40 0.50 0.32 -21.87
C LYS A 40 -0.58 -0.11 -22.84
N GLU A 41 -0.18 -0.68 -23.98
CA GLU A 41 -1.12 -1.24 -24.97
C GLU A 41 -1.71 -2.58 -24.48
N VAL A 42 -2.95 -2.85 -24.90
CA VAL A 42 -3.62 -4.13 -24.64
C VAL A 42 -2.81 -5.25 -25.30
N GLY A 43 -2.52 -6.30 -24.55
CA GLY A 43 -1.71 -7.43 -25.01
C GLY A 43 -0.19 -7.22 -24.90
N GLU A 44 0.28 -6.04 -24.51
CA GLU A 44 1.70 -5.80 -24.23
C GLU A 44 2.19 -6.76 -23.14
N LYS A 45 3.26 -7.49 -23.43
CA LYS A 45 3.82 -8.51 -22.53
C LYS A 45 4.67 -7.85 -21.44
N THR A 46 4.45 -8.29 -20.23
CA THR A 46 5.31 -8.04 -19.06
C THR A 46 5.98 -9.35 -18.62
N THR A 47 6.90 -9.28 -17.65
CA THR A 47 7.58 -10.49 -17.13
C THR A 47 6.60 -11.51 -16.53
N TYR A 48 5.48 -11.07 -15.95
CA TYR A 48 4.55 -11.92 -15.20
C TYR A 48 3.12 -11.88 -15.74
N GLY A 49 2.94 -11.52 -16.99
CA GLY A 49 1.61 -11.49 -17.61
C GLY A 49 1.51 -10.49 -18.75
N ILE A 50 0.30 -10.18 -19.14
CA ILE A 50 -0.02 -9.23 -20.22
C ILE A 50 -0.80 -8.04 -19.68
N CYS A 51 -0.73 -6.92 -20.38
CA CYS A 51 -1.62 -5.79 -20.14
C CYS A 51 -3.02 -6.10 -20.65
N LEU A 52 -4.02 -5.99 -19.77
CA LEU A 52 -5.44 -6.21 -20.07
C LEU A 52 -6.13 -4.94 -20.56
N GLY A 53 -5.50 -3.77 -20.36
CA GLY A 53 -6.00 -2.44 -20.72
C GLY A 53 -5.75 -1.43 -19.61
N GLY A 54 -6.35 -0.24 -19.73
CA GLY A 54 -6.32 0.81 -18.73
C GLY A 54 -7.59 0.86 -17.86
N LEU A 55 -7.80 2.00 -17.22
CA LEU A 55 -8.93 2.27 -16.31
C LEU A 55 -10.29 2.07 -16.97
N GLU A 56 -10.47 2.51 -18.20
CA GLU A 56 -11.73 2.35 -18.95
C GLU A 56 -12.07 0.87 -19.10
N ARG A 57 -11.08 0.07 -19.52
CA ARG A 57 -11.27 -1.37 -19.70
C ARG A 57 -11.59 -2.08 -18.37
N LEU A 58 -10.99 -1.65 -17.26
CA LEU A 58 -11.31 -2.16 -15.92
C LEU A 58 -12.76 -1.83 -15.54
N ASN A 59 -13.21 -0.61 -15.82
CA ASN A 59 -14.59 -0.19 -15.54
C ASN A 59 -15.62 -0.91 -16.43
N GLU A 60 -15.22 -1.44 -17.57
CA GLU A 60 -16.06 -2.23 -18.48
C GLU A 60 -15.98 -3.75 -18.24
N TRP A 61 -15.15 -4.20 -17.30
CA TRP A 61 -14.96 -5.62 -17.02
C TRP A 61 -16.24 -6.30 -16.59
N LYS A 62 -16.58 -7.46 -17.18
CA LYS A 62 -17.94 -8.04 -17.08
C LYS A 62 -18.08 -9.12 -16.00
N THR A 63 -16.99 -9.69 -15.53
CA THR A 63 -17.00 -10.77 -14.55
C THR A 63 -16.43 -10.33 -13.21
N PRO A 64 -16.76 -10.98 -12.09
CA PRO A 64 -16.10 -10.70 -10.82
C PRO A 64 -14.57 -10.80 -10.95
N LEU A 65 -13.87 -9.78 -10.45
CA LEU A 65 -12.41 -9.72 -10.50
C LEU A 65 -11.87 -8.99 -9.26
N SER A 66 -10.92 -9.63 -8.60
CA SER A 66 -10.12 -8.97 -7.56
C SER A 66 -9.03 -8.10 -8.21
N VAL A 67 -8.82 -6.91 -7.68
CA VAL A 67 -7.77 -6.00 -8.15
C VAL A 67 -6.91 -5.53 -6.99
N VAL A 68 -5.59 -5.60 -7.16
CA VAL A 68 -4.63 -5.02 -6.24
C VAL A 68 -3.92 -3.84 -6.89
N MET A 69 -3.81 -2.74 -6.14
CA MET A 69 -3.19 -1.52 -6.63
C MET A 69 -1.68 -1.55 -6.41
N SER A 70 -0.89 -1.17 -7.43
CA SER A 70 0.58 -1.09 -7.35
C SER A 70 1.11 0.31 -7.70
N LEU A 71 0.45 1.34 -7.17
CA LEU A 71 0.75 2.74 -7.43
C LEU A 71 1.49 3.34 -6.22
N GLY A 72 2.76 3.66 -6.38
CA GLY A 72 3.64 4.14 -5.30
C GLY A 72 3.48 5.63 -4.93
N THR A 73 2.56 6.36 -5.56
CA THR A 73 2.29 7.77 -5.27
C THR A 73 0.90 7.90 -4.66
N PRO A 74 0.77 8.33 -3.38
CA PRO A 74 -0.51 8.36 -2.65
C PRO A 74 -1.63 9.09 -3.41
N LYS A 75 -1.34 10.27 -3.95
CA LYS A 75 -2.32 11.08 -4.71
C LYS A 75 -2.81 10.37 -5.98
N VAL A 76 -1.90 9.70 -6.70
CA VAL A 76 -2.25 8.93 -7.91
C VAL A 76 -3.08 7.71 -7.52
N LEU A 77 -2.66 6.97 -6.48
CA LEU A 77 -3.39 5.82 -5.95
C LEU A 77 -4.83 6.20 -5.61
N ARG A 78 -5.02 7.24 -4.79
CA ARG A 78 -6.35 7.73 -4.41
C ARG A 78 -7.16 8.16 -5.63
N SER A 79 -6.56 8.91 -6.56
CA SER A 79 -7.24 9.38 -7.77
C SER A 79 -7.73 8.23 -8.67
N VAL A 80 -6.93 7.19 -8.84
CA VAL A 80 -7.31 6.03 -9.66
C VAL A 80 -8.39 5.22 -8.97
N VAL A 81 -8.23 4.90 -7.68
CA VAL A 81 -9.23 4.13 -6.91
C VAL A 81 -10.60 4.82 -6.94
N CYS A 82 -10.66 6.15 -6.77
CA CYS A 82 -11.91 6.91 -6.81
C CYS A 82 -12.60 6.91 -8.19
N LYS A 83 -11.88 6.58 -9.27
CA LYS A 83 -12.43 6.49 -10.62
C LYS A 83 -12.89 5.07 -11.00
N ILE A 84 -12.53 4.07 -10.20
CA ILE A 84 -13.02 2.70 -10.41
C ILE A 84 -14.45 2.62 -9.87
N ASN A 85 -15.42 2.43 -10.78
CA ASN A 85 -16.84 2.42 -10.47
C ASN A 85 -17.55 1.13 -10.86
N ASN A 86 -16.79 0.09 -11.24
CA ASN A 86 -17.33 -1.20 -11.67
C ASN A 86 -17.69 -2.07 -10.44
N PRO A 87 -18.94 -2.45 -10.25
CA PRO A 87 -19.39 -3.25 -9.11
C PRO A 87 -18.84 -4.70 -9.12
N ASN A 88 -18.30 -5.16 -10.25
CA ASN A 88 -17.67 -6.48 -10.34
C ASN A 88 -16.24 -6.49 -9.77
N ILE A 89 -15.69 -5.34 -9.41
CA ILE A 89 -14.32 -5.23 -8.90
C ILE A 89 -14.33 -5.20 -7.38
N ASP A 90 -13.56 -6.09 -6.77
CA ASP A 90 -13.26 -6.08 -5.35
C ASP A 90 -11.77 -5.81 -5.09
N PHE A 91 -11.45 -5.36 -3.89
CA PHE A 91 -10.10 -5.00 -3.49
C PHE A 91 -9.70 -5.77 -2.22
N PRO A 92 -9.13 -6.96 -2.37
CA PRO A 92 -8.68 -7.75 -1.23
C PRO A 92 -7.45 -7.12 -0.56
N ASN A 93 -7.26 -7.41 0.71
CA ASN A 93 -5.99 -7.18 1.37
C ASN A 93 -5.00 -8.27 0.93
N ILE A 94 -3.80 -7.88 0.53
CA ILE A 94 -2.73 -8.78 0.13
C ILE A 94 -1.61 -8.72 1.17
N ILE A 95 -1.48 -9.78 1.95
CA ILE A 95 -0.51 -9.88 3.04
C ILE A 95 0.50 -10.96 2.71
N ALA A 96 1.78 -10.59 2.69
CA ALA A 96 2.85 -11.55 2.43
C ALA A 96 2.96 -12.61 3.55
N PRO A 97 3.36 -13.83 3.21
CA PRO A 97 3.39 -14.93 4.18
C PRO A 97 4.36 -14.73 5.37
N ASN A 98 5.33 -13.83 5.24
CA ASN A 98 6.37 -13.56 6.24
C ASN A 98 6.13 -12.24 7.00
N VAL A 99 4.91 -11.72 6.96
CA VAL A 99 4.49 -10.61 7.82
C VAL A 99 4.29 -11.11 9.23
N VAL A 100 4.76 -10.36 10.21
CA VAL A 100 4.58 -10.66 11.62
C VAL A 100 3.43 -9.83 12.17
N LEU A 101 2.33 -10.47 12.53
CA LEU A 101 1.23 -9.87 13.26
C LEU A 101 1.34 -10.30 14.73
N PHE A 102 1.58 -9.36 15.65
CA PHE A 102 1.74 -9.70 17.06
C PHE A 102 0.44 -10.18 17.67
N ASP A 103 -0.67 -9.51 17.33
CA ASP A 103 -2.01 -9.91 17.76
C ASP A 103 -3.01 -9.60 16.64
N GLU A 104 -3.26 -10.59 15.80
CA GLU A 104 -4.18 -10.47 14.67
C GLU A 104 -5.62 -10.18 15.13
N SER A 105 -6.01 -10.63 16.33
CA SER A 105 -7.36 -10.44 16.87
C SER A 105 -7.68 -8.98 17.18
N THR A 106 -6.66 -8.14 17.38
CA THR A 106 -6.79 -6.69 17.67
C THR A 106 -6.51 -5.81 16.46
N LEU A 107 -6.12 -6.39 15.32
CA LEU A 107 -5.89 -5.65 14.09
C LEU A 107 -7.22 -5.35 13.39
N VAL A 108 -7.53 -4.07 13.22
CA VAL A 108 -8.65 -3.61 12.39
C VAL A 108 -8.10 -3.05 11.09
N MET A 109 -8.55 -3.58 9.96
CA MET A 109 -8.03 -3.21 8.66
C MET A 109 -9.16 -3.08 7.64
N GLY A 110 -9.15 -1.99 6.87
CA GLY A 110 -10.03 -1.79 5.73
C GLY A 110 -9.67 -2.72 4.56
N LYS A 111 -9.97 -2.32 3.35
CA LYS A 111 -9.77 -3.10 2.12
C LYS A 111 -8.60 -2.58 1.28
N GLY A 112 -8.11 -3.43 0.37
CA GLY A 112 -7.10 -3.05 -0.63
C GLY A 112 -5.72 -2.75 -0.08
N ASN A 113 -5.44 -3.09 1.18
CA ASN A 113 -4.13 -2.90 1.78
C ASN A 113 -3.14 -3.94 1.26
N VAL A 114 -1.89 -3.52 1.07
CA VAL A 114 -0.80 -4.40 0.65
C VAL A 114 0.30 -4.36 1.68
N ILE A 115 0.65 -5.50 2.25
CA ILE A 115 1.67 -5.63 3.28
C ILE A 115 2.77 -6.56 2.79
N PHE A 116 3.93 -6.00 2.52
CA PHE A 116 5.09 -6.70 1.98
C PHE A 116 5.83 -7.54 3.03
N PRO A 117 6.68 -8.48 2.58
CA PRO A 117 7.40 -9.40 3.47
C PRO A 117 8.21 -8.71 4.56
N TYR A 118 8.32 -9.39 5.70
CA TYR A 118 9.12 -8.98 6.86
C TYR A 118 8.64 -7.67 7.51
N SER A 119 7.44 -7.20 7.16
CA SER A 119 6.80 -6.13 7.91
C SER A 119 6.25 -6.65 9.23
N LEU A 120 6.18 -5.77 10.23
CA LEU A 120 5.67 -6.08 11.55
C LEU A 120 4.52 -5.14 11.90
N ILE A 121 3.39 -5.69 12.30
CA ILE A 121 2.26 -4.94 12.85
C ILE A 121 2.03 -5.41 14.29
N SER A 122 2.09 -4.45 15.21
CA SER A 122 1.91 -4.71 16.64
C SER A 122 0.42 -4.87 17.00
N CYS A 123 0.08 -4.85 18.29
CA CYS A 123 -1.28 -5.00 18.77
C CYS A 123 -2.07 -3.68 18.73
N ASN A 124 -3.40 -3.79 18.70
CA ASN A 124 -4.35 -2.66 18.71
C ASN A 124 -4.13 -1.65 17.57
N VAL A 125 -3.68 -2.10 16.41
CA VAL A 125 -3.48 -1.26 15.24
C VAL A 125 -4.76 -1.15 14.43
N LYS A 126 -5.08 0.07 13.97
CA LYS A 126 -6.18 0.33 13.05
C LYS A 126 -5.62 0.89 11.75
N MET A 127 -6.06 0.34 10.62
CA MET A 127 -5.72 0.84 9.28
C MET A 127 -6.98 1.01 8.44
N GLY A 128 -7.05 2.11 7.72
CA GLY A 128 -8.07 2.35 6.69
C GLY A 128 -7.80 1.53 5.42
N ASP A 129 -8.22 2.07 4.29
CA ASP A 129 -8.19 1.41 2.99
C ASP A 129 -6.92 1.76 2.20
N PHE A 130 -6.49 0.84 1.32
CA PHE A 130 -5.46 1.06 0.31
C PHE A 130 -4.12 1.57 0.82
N ASN A 131 -3.71 1.18 2.02
CA ASN A 131 -2.36 1.46 2.50
C ASN A 131 -1.36 0.44 1.92
N MET A 132 -0.16 0.91 1.64
CA MET A 132 0.95 0.10 1.14
C MET A 132 2.09 0.13 2.15
N LEU A 133 2.36 -1.00 2.78
CA LEU A 133 3.47 -1.20 3.69
C LEU A 133 4.53 -2.02 2.97
N ASN A 134 5.60 -1.37 2.55
CA ASN A 134 6.70 -2.02 1.84
C ASN A 134 7.57 -2.84 2.80
N VAL A 135 8.51 -3.62 2.28
CA VAL A 135 9.34 -4.57 3.03
C VAL A 135 9.97 -3.95 4.28
N TYR A 136 10.01 -4.72 5.37
CA TYR A 136 10.59 -4.30 6.65
C TYR A 136 9.94 -3.07 7.30
N THR A 137 8.70 -2.74 6.95
CA THR A 137 7.93 -1.68 7.62
C THR A 137 7.51 -2.16 9.01
N GLN A 138 7.61 -1.29 10.02
CA GLN A 138 7.15 -1.56 11.37
C GLN A 138 6.04 -0.59 11.76
N ILE A 139 4.92 -1.12 12.26
CA ILE A 139 3.82 -0.35 12.83
C ILE A 139 3.69 -0.71 14.31
N GLY A 140 3.95 0.26 15.18
CA GLY A 140 3.89 0.13 16.63
C GLY A 140 2.46 0.00 17.16
N HIS A 141 2.35 -0.48 18.40
CA HIS A 141 1.08 -0.70 19.09
C HIS A 141 0.20 0.56 19.16
N GLU A 142 -1.11 0.39 19.16
CA GLU A 142 -2.09 1.50 19.30
C GLU A 142 -1.98 2.59 18.23
N SER A 143 -1.33 2.28 17.09
CA SER A 143 -1.24 3.23 15.97
C SER A 143 -2.50 3.19 15.13
N GLU A 144 -2.92 4.36 14.65
CA GLU A 144 -4.05 4.52 13.75
C GLU A 144 -3.59 5.13 12.43
N LEU A 145 -3.84 4.44 11.32
CA LEU A 145 -3.54 4.87 9.97
C LEU A 145 -4.84 5.10 9.20
N GLY A 146 -4.97 6.26 8.59
CA GLY A 146 -6.03 6.52 7.59
C GLY A 146 -5.84 5.69 6.33
N SER A 147 -6.22 6.23 5.20
CA SER A 147 -6.25 5.52 3.92
C SER A 147 -5.22 6.06 2.93
N TYR A 148 -4.86 5.26 1.93
CA TYR A 148 -3.98 5.64 0.81
C TYR A 148 -2.56 6.03 1.21
N ASN A 149 -2.07 5.60 2.36
CA ASN A 149 -0.69 5.88 2.77
C ASN A 149 0.28 4.93 2.06
N VAL A 150 1.39 5.47 1.57
CA VAL A 150 2.47 4.68 0.98
C VAL A 150 3.68 4.77 1.92
N ILE A 151 4.03 3.64 2.49
CA ILE A 151 5.10 3.49 3.46
C ILE A 151 6.23 2.70 2.81
N MET A 152 7.33 3.38 2.54
CA MET A 152 8.47 2.83 1.79
C MET A 152 9.34 1.91 2.67
N PRO A 153 10.24 1.12 2.08
CA PRO A 153 11.03 0.11 2.78
C PRO A 153 11.69 0.59 4.08
N SER A 154 11.66 -0.26 5.10
CA SER A 154 12.33 -0.04 6.39
C SER A 154 11.87 1.21 7.15
N THR A 155 10.66 1.69 6.88
CA THR A 155 10.06 2.78 7.65
C THR A 155 9.58 2.27 9.01
N ASN A 156 9.78 3.08 10.04
CA ASN A 156 9.40 2.75 11.41
C ASN A 156 8.37 3.75 11.95
N ILE A 157 7.17 3.27 12.22
CA ILE A 157 6.11 4.01 12.90
C ILE A 157 6.04 3.48 14.33
N SER A 158 6.43 4.33 15.30
CA SER A 158 6.42 3.95 16.71
C SER A 158 4.99 3.86 17.28
N GLY A 159 4.85 3.41 18.54
CA GLY A 159 3.54 3.21 19.17
C GLY A 159 2.72 4.50 19.34
N GLY A 160 1.39 4.38 19.29
CA GLY A 160 0.44 5.45 19.52
C GLY A 160 0.49 6.59 18.50
N VAL A 161 0.99 6.33 17.29
CA VAL A 161 1.05 7.34 16.21
C VAL A 161 -0.28 7.40 15.48
N ILE A 162 -0.77 8.62 15.22
CA ILE A 162 -1.98 8.85 14.44
C ILE A 162 -1.59 9.43 13.08
N ILE A 163 -1.94 8.73 12.01
CA ILE A 163 -1.63 9.08 10.62
C ILE A 163 -2.94 9.30 9.86
N GLY A 164 -3.05 10.45 9.19
CA GLY A 164 -4.15 10.76 8.28
C GLY A 164 -4.03 10.04 6.94
N ASP A 165 -4.61 10.64 5.89
CA ASP A 165 -4.72 10.05 4.57
C ASP A 165 -3.62 10.51 3.60
N ALA A 166 -3.34 9.66 2.62
CA ALA A 166 -2.52 9.95 1.45
C ALA A 166 -1.12 10.48 1.76
N ASN A 167 -0.48 9.97 2.82
CA ASN A 167 0.89 10.32 3.18
C ASN A 167 1.92 9.44 2.48
N LEU A 168 3.11 9.98 2.25
CA LEU A 168 4.27 9.27 1.76
C LEU A 168 5.38 9.26 2.80
N PHE A 169 5.76 8.08 3.25
CA PHE A 169 6.90 7.88 4.15
C PHE A 169 8.06 7.32 3.34
N GLY A 170 9.12 8.12 3.19
CA GLY A 170 10.32 7.75 2.45
C GLY A 170 11.10 6.61 3.11
N VAL A 171 11.94 5.94 2.32
CA VAL A 171 12.77 4.81 2.78
C VAL A 171 13.51 5.14 4.06
N LYS A 172 13.47 4.22 5.05
CA LYS A 172 14.13 4.36 6.36
C LYS A 172 13.71 5.60 7.16
N SER A 173 12.55 6.16 6.91
CA SER A 173 12.03 7.22 7.75
C SER A 173 11.46 6.67 9.07
N THR A 174 11.40 7.53 10.09
CA THR A 174 10.91 7.16 11.42
C THR A 174 9.94 8.21 11.95
N VAL A 175 8.82 7.77 12.51
CA VAL A 175 7.90 8.61 13.28
C VAL A 175 7.98 8.19 14.74
N LEU A 176 8.36 9.12 15.64
CA LEU A 176 8.46 8.83 17.07
C LEU A 176 7.06 8.67 17.69
N GLN A 177 7.01 8.01 18.86
CA GLN A 177 5.76 7.64 19.53
C GLN A 177 4.86 8.86 19.83
N TYR A 178 3.54 8.61 19.82
CA TYR A 178 2.50 9.59 20.16
C TYR A 178 2.52 10.84 19.30
N LYS A 179 3.00 10.75 18.06
CA LYS A 179 2.97 11.87 17.11
C LYS A 179 1.77 11.77 16.19
N LYS A 180 1.37 12.93 15.67
CA LYS A 180 0.33 13.03 14.64
C LYS A 180 0.95 13.43 13.31
N VAL A 181 0.55 12.73 12.26
CA VAL A 181 0.83 13.08 10.86
C VAL A 181 -0.51 13.40 10.22
N GLU A 182 -0.72 14.63 9.79
CA GLU A 182 -1.95 15.04 9.11
C GLU A 182 -1.99 14.45 7.69
N ASN A 183 -2.91 14.91 6.82
CA ASN A 183 -3.04 14.35 5.48
C ASN A 183 -1.97 14.88 4.51
N GLU A 184 -1.70 14.09 3.46
CA GLU A 184 -0.86 14.49 2.33
C GLU A 184 0.56 14.96 2.70
N VAL A 185 1.07 14.48 3.83
CA VAL A 185 2.44 14.75 4.29
C VAL A 185 3.43 13.88 3.55
N VAL A 186 4.57 14.44 3.22
CA VAL A 186 5.74 13.69 2.74
C VAL A 186 6.82 13.73 3.82
N LEU A 187 7.18 12.58 4.37
CA LEU A 187 8.36 12.41 5.20
C LEU A 187 9.50 11.87 4.34
N SER A 188 10.50 12.70 4.09
CA SER A 188 11.61 12.36 3.18
C SER A 188 12.44 11.16 3.67
N PRO A 189 13.15 10.44 2.77
CA PRO A 189 13.98 9.30 3.15
C PRO A 189 14.95 9.61 4.29
N GLY A 190 15.13 8.67 5.23
CA GLY A 190 16.04 8.79 6.37
C GLY A 190 15.65 9.83 7.41
N SER A 191 14.49 10.45 7.30
CA SER A 191 14.07 11.51 8.22
C SER A 191 13.45 10.95 9.50
N VAL A 192 13.63 11.66 10.62
CA VAL A 192 13.07 11.30 11.93
C VAL A 192 12.09 12.39 12.39
N LEU A 193 10.79 12.07 12.36
CA LEU A 193 9.74 12.98 12.77
C LEU A 193 9.54 12.91 14.29
N SER A 194 9.88 14.00 14.98
CA SER A 194 9.77 14.15 16.45
C SER A 194 8.65 15.07 16.90
N ARG A 195 7.83 15.58 15.97
CA ARG A 195 6.73 16.50 16.21
C ARG A 195 5.53 16.17 15.34
N THR A 196 4.40 16.85 15.55
CA THR A 196 3.25 16.77 14.63
C THR A 196 3.63 17.29 13.25
N ALA A 197 3.30 16.54 12.21
CA ALA A 197 3.45 16.96 10.82
C ALA A 197 2.13 17.53 10.30
N LYS A 198 2.20 18.72 9.69
CA LYS A 198 1.06 19.46 9.18
C LYS A 198 0.75 19.08 7.74
N GLU A 199 -0.53 19.12 7.40
CA GLU A 199 -1.08 18.74 6.10
C GLU A 199 -0.34 19.38 4.93
N GLY A 200 -0.11 18.58 3.89
CA GLY A 200 0.50 18.97 2.62
C GLY A 200 1.97 19.39 2.70
N LYS A 201 2.64 19.23 3.86
CA LYS A 201 4.04 19.65 4.05
C LYS A 201 5.02 18.51 3.80
N ILE A 202 6.22 18.90 3.36
CA ILE A 202 7.37 18.00 3.20
C ILE A 202 8.32 18.20 4.37
N TYR A 203 8.67 17.10 5.03
CA TYR A 203 9.59 17.08 6.17
C TYR A 203 10.89 16.37 5.81
N LEU A 204 12.03 16.95 6.18
CA LEU A 204 13.36 16.42 5.89
C LEU A 204 14.28 16.56 7.09
N GLY A 205 15.11 15.53 7.33
CA GLY A 205 16.21 15.54 8.27
C GLY A 205 15.97 14.81 9.59
N ASN A 206 16.95 14.86 10.49
CA ASN A 206 16.89 14.30 11.84
C ASN A 206 17.41 15.36 12.85
N PRO A 207 16.53 15.99 13.67
CA PRO A 207 15.07 15.90 13.61
C PRO A 207 14.50 16.52 12.34
N ALA A 208 13.40 15.95 11.83
CA ALA A 208 12.76 16.41 10.61
C ALA A 208 12.13 17.80 10.79
N LYS A 209 12.43 18.68 9.85
CA LYS A 209 11.89 20.05 9.76
C LYS A 209 11.13 20.22 8.45
N VAL A 210 10.22 21.19 8.41
CA VAL A 210 9.53 21.56 7.16
C VAL A 210 10.57 22.00 6.14
N PHE A 211 10.54 21.36 4.96
CA PHE A 211 11.40 21.69 3.83
C PHE A 211 10.65 22.50 2.77
N MET A 212 9.34 22.20 2.57
CA MET A 212 8.38 22.93 1.72
C MET A 212 6.98 22.83 2.32
#